data_705a4cf5bab96175e03a6a2b0ec2622d
#
_entry.id   705a4cf5bab96175e03a6a2b0ec2622d
#
_cell.length_a   1.000
_cell.length_b   1.000
_cell.length_c   1.000
_cell.angle_alpha   90.00
_cell.angle_beta   90.00
_cell.angle_gamma   90.00
#
_symmetry.space_group_name_H-M   'P 1'
#
loop_
_entity.id
_entity.type
_entity.pdbx_description
1 polymer ?
#
loop_
_entity_poly.entity_id
_entity_poly.type
_entity_poly.pdbx_seq_one_letter_code
_entity_poly.pdbx_strand_id
1 'polypeptide(L)'
;MRATGGRFGGWAVGVAVVVLVFQPPNRLTAQTEGSVLTALPGSTRSAALGGAGAALVGDAGAMFANPAGIATIRHLSVEGSYEPYLAGSAISTAAIALRVSRFTWGFGAQALDYGSEPEIVPDPATGGRRGMPTGASFHPYEALATTSLVYRRGFAALGVTAKYNRQQIGSQVSDAWAGDVGLAVAVFDIMAFGVSVQNLGGDLGNGALLPRRTRAGLTLNYTDPQGTFRLLTTLEGQWTRDHRAVLVQGVEGGVVTGGVGLVARLGYATRPAITDASRVTFGGGIVLSRLAMDYAFQAYDAVGGATHRVGLRWTP
;
A
#
# COMPACT_ATOMS: atom_id res chain seq x y z
N MET A 1 8.45 37.36 57.96
CA MET A 1 7.51 36.79 57.00
C MET A 1 8.28 36.39 55.76
N ARG A 2 8.46 35.10 55.54
CA ARG A 2 9.19 34.53 54.40
C ARG A 2 8.20 33.99 53.37
N ALA A 3 8.25 34.50 52.13
CA ALA A 3 7.49 34.01 51.00
C ALA A 3 8.29 32.90 50.31
N THR A 4 7.71 31.71 50.24
CA THR A 4 8.28 30.57 49.51
C THR A 4 7.78 30.60 48.06
N GLY A 5 8.70 30.82 47.12
CA GLY A 5 8.44 30.76 45.67
C GLY A 5 8.39 29.28 45.20
N GLY A 6 7.27 28.86 44.65
CA GLY A 6 7.12 27.59 43.97
C GLY A 6 7.72 27.64 42.55
N ARG A 7 8.68 26.76 42.27
CA ARG A 7 9.25 26.56 40.93
C ARG A 7 8.32 25.68 40.11
N PHE A 8 7.67 26.24 39.11
CA PHE A 8 7.03 25.46 38.04
C PHE A 8 8.13 24.97 37.06
N GLY A 9 8.40 23.67 37.11
CA GLY A 9 9.25 23.01 36.15
C GLY A 9 8.49 22.83 34.83
N GLY A 10 8.80 23.67 33.84
CA GLY A 10 8.28 23.51 32.47
C GLY A 10 8.96 22.34 31.77
N TRP A 11 8.20 21.32 31.44
CA TRP A 11 8.62 20.27 30.52
C TRP A 11 8.50 20.80 29.09
N ALA A 12 9.60 21.24 28.51
CA ALA A 12 9.67 21.52 27.09
C ALA A 12 9.73 20.18 26.33
N VAL A 13 8.62 19.79 25.73
CA VAL A 13 8.60 18.70 24.76
C VAL A 13 9.22 19.22 23.46
N GLY A 14 10.49 18.93 23.25
CA GLY A 14 11.16 19.21 22.00
C GLY A 14 10.63 18.30 20.91
N VAL A 15 9.82 18.83 20.00
CA VAL A 15 9.48 18.17 18.73
C VAL A 15 10.69 18.30 17.82
N ALA A 16 11.47 17.24 17.70
CA ALA A 16 12.53 17.14 16.70
C ALA A 16 11.89 16.97 15.32
N VAL A 17 11.79 18.05 14.56
CA VAL A 17 11.47 18.00 13.14
C VAL A 17 12.72 17.51 12.42
N VAL A 18 12.71 16.24 12.01
CA VAL A 18 13.76 15.70 11.13
C VAL A 18 13.53 16.28 9.73
N VAL A 19 14.24 17.34 9.41
CA VAL A 19 14.33 17.88 8.04
C VAL A 19 15.22 16.93 7.25
N LEU A 20 14.60 16.06 6.46
CA LEU A 20 15.32 15.28 5.44
C LEU A 20 15.78 16.23 4.35
N VAL A 21 17.06 16.56 4.37
CA VAL A 21 17.72 17.32 3.31
C VAL A 21 17.74 16.46 2.05
N PHE A 22 16.91 16.82 1.08
CA PHE A 22 16.93 16.20 -0.25
C PHE A 22 18.18 16.66 -1.00
N GLN A 23 19.11 15.74 -1.24
CA GLN A 23 20.16 15.97 -2.21
C GLN A 23 19.59 15.85 -3.63
N PRO A 24 19.85 16.78 -4.54
CA PRO A 24 19.41 16.66 -5.92
C PRO A 24 20.12 15.47 -6.59
N PRO A 25 19.44 14.70 -7.44
CA PRO A 25 20.02 13.54 -8.08
C PRO A 25 21.07 13.98 -9.09
N ASN A 26 22.27 13.43 -8.97
CA ASN A 26 23.26 13.48 -10.03
C ASN A 26 22.78 12.61 -11.20
N ARG A 27 22.57 13.25 -12.36
CA ARG A 27 22.43 12.72 -13.71
C ARG A 27 21.36 11.62 -13.91
N LEU A 28 20.44 11.94 -14.79
CA LEU A 28 19.46 11.08 -15.45
C LEU A 28 20.15 9.92 -16.20
N THR A 29 20.50 8.88 -15.50
CA THR A 29 20.45 7.54 -16.08
C THR A 29 19.00 7.11 -15.93
N ALA A 30 18.37 6.65 -17.00
CA ALA A 30 17.05 6.04 -16.96
C ALA A 30 17.14 4.79 -16.06
N GLN A 31 17.01 4.96 -14.76
CA GLN A 31 16.85 3.87 -13.82
C GLN A 31 15.41 3.41 -13.98
N THR A 32 15.23 2.31 -14.67
CA THR A 32 13.94 1.65 -14.78
C THR A 32 13.55 1.13 -13.41
N GLU A 33 12.44 1.62 -12.86
CA GLU A 33 11.80 1.01 -11.71
C GLU A 33 11.17 -0.31 -12.17
N GLY A 34 11.49 -1.41 -11.48
CA GLY A 34 11.21 -2.76 -11.94
C GLY A 34 10.36 -3.56 -10.97
N SER A 35 9.15 -3.14 -10.61
CA SER A 35 8.20 -3.99 -9.87
C SER A 35 6.81 -3.40 -9.93
N VAL A 36 5.87 -4.12 -10.52
CA VAL A 36 4.47 -3.71 -10.57
C VAL A 36 3.82 -3.85 -9.20
N LEU A 37 4.05 -4.95 -8.48
CA LEU A 37 3.44 -5.22 -7.18
C LEU A 37 3.78 -4.14 -6.15
N THR A 38 5.03 -3.68 -6.11
CA THR A 38 5.44 -2.65 -5.14
C THR A 38 4.97 -1.25 -5.51
N ALA A 39 4.52 -1.03 -6.77
CA ALA A 39 3.95 0.23 -7.22
C ALA A 39 2.45 0.34 -6.95
N LEU A 40 1.73 -0.78 -6.97
CA LEU A 40 0.28 -0.83 -6.79
C LEU A 40 -0.14 -0.83 -5.31
N PRO A 41 -1.39 -0.40 -5.00
CA PRO A 41 -1.95 -0.52 -3.66
C PRO A 41 -2.07 -1.99 -3.22
N GLY A 42 -1.55 -2.33 -2.03
CA GLY A 42 -1.55 -3.70 -1.51
C GLY A 42 -2.86 -4.14 -0.87
N SER A 43 -3.80 -3.23 -0.53
CA SER A 43 -5.12 -3.58 0.02
C SER A 43 -6.26 -3.07 -0.85
N THR A 44 -7.40 -3.78 -0.84
CA THR A 44 -8.61 -3.37 -1.57
C THR A 44 -9.13 -2.01 -1.11
N ARG A 45 -9.08 -1.74 0.20
CA ARG A 45 -9.48 -0.46 0.77
C ARG A 45 -8.61 0.69 0.25
N SER A 46 -7.27 0.52 0.26
CA SER A 46 -6.34 1.53 -0.28
C SER A 46 -6.57 1.75 -1.77
N ALA A 47 -6.78 0.69 -2.55
CA ALA A 47 -7.08 0.79 -3.99
C ALA A 47 -8.33 1.63 -4.25
N ALA A 48 -9.41 1.40 -3.50
CA ALA A 48 -10.65 2.17 -3.61
C ALA A 48 -10.52 3.65 -3.18
N LEU A 49 -9.49 3.99 -2.40
CA LEU A 49 -9.20 5.35 -1.90
C LEU A 49 -8.05 6.02 -2.67
N GLY A 50 -7.88 5.71 -3.97
CA GLY A 50 -6.86 6.31 -4.82
C GLY A 50 -5.42 5.85 -4.54
N GLY A 51 -5.24 4.78 -3.78
CA GLY A 51 -3.94 4.31 -3.33
C GLY A 51 -3.44 4.99 -2.04
N ALA A 52 -4.28 5.74 -1.32
CA ALA A 52 -3.94 6.29 -0.01
C ALA A 52 -3.66 5.16 0.99
N GLY A 53 -2.71 5.36 1.91
CA GLY A 53 -2.35 4.33 2.87
C GLY A 53 -1.44 4.79 4.00
N ALA A 54 -0.80 5.97 3.90
CA ALA A 54 0.16 6.43 4.91
C ALA A 54 -0.44 6.56 6.31
N ALA A 55 -1.67 7.08 6.40
CA ALA A 55 -2.40 7.32 7.66
C ALA A 55 -3.65 6.42 7.82
N LEU A 56 -3.88 5.46 6.90
CA LEU A 56 -4.93 4.47 7.07
C LEU A 56 -4.47 3.39 8.06
N VAL A 57 -5.35 3.06 9.01
CA VAL A 57 -5.05 2.11 10.08
C VAL A 57 -6.19 1.12 10.27
N GLY A 58 -5.91 -0.05 10.86
CA GLY A 58 -6.92 -0.97 11.41
C GLY A 58 -7.16 -2.24 10.60
N ASP A 59 -6.52 -2.43 9.46
CA ASP A 59 -6.57 -3.66 8.68
C ASP A 59 -5.16 -4.22 8.39
N ALA A 60 -5.07 -5.52 8.11
CA ALA A 60 -3.79 -6.17 7.88
C ALA A 60 -3.10 -5.65 6.62
N GLY A 61 -3.87 -5.33 5.59
CA GLY A 61 -3.36 -4.80 4.32
C GLY A 61 -2.73 -3.41 4.42
N ALA A 62 -2.96 -2.67 5.51
CA ALA A 62 -2.33 -1.36 5.74
C ALA A 62 -0.80 -1.44 5.77
N MET A 63 -0.21 -2.61 6.15
CA MET A 63 1.23 -2.79 6.21
C MET A 63 1.94 -2.58 4.87
N PHE A 64 1.26 -2.83 3.75
CA PHE A 64 1.83 -2.64 2.41
C PHE A 64 2.09 -1.16 2.07
N ALA A 65 1.39 -0.23 2.72
CA ALA A 65 1.57 1.21 2.53
C ALA A 65 2.36 1.87 3.68
N ASN A 66 2.08 1.47 4.92
CA ASN A 66 2.77 1.95 6.13
C ASN A 66 2.79 0.82 7.16
N PRO A 67 3.97 0.30 7.54
CA PRO A 67 4.04 -0.73 8.58
C PRO A 67 3.26 -0.36 9.85
N ALA A 68 3.35 0.91 10.28
CA ALA A 68 2.66 1.36 11.49
C ALA A 68 1.13 1.32 11.39
N GLY A 69 0.55 1.15 10.18
CA GLY A 69 -0.90 1.04 9.96
C GLY A 69 -1.58 -0.14 10.66
N ILE A 70 -0.82 -1.22 10.93
CA ILE A 70 -1.36 -2.39 11.66
C ILE A 70 -1.36 -2.23 13.19
N ALA A 71 -0.86 -1.11 13.72
CA ALA A 71 -0.72 -0.87 15.17
C ALA A 71 -2.05 -0.84 15.94
N THR A 72 -3.16 -0.55 15.27
CA THR A 72 -4.48 -0.44 15.90
C THR A 72 -5.28 -1.74 15.89
N ILE A 73 -4.77 -2.78 15.26
CA ILE A 73 -5.38 -4.13 15.29
C ILE A 73 -5.45 -4.59 16.74
N ARG A 74 -6.64 -5.07 17.16
CA ARG A 74 -6.89 -5.44 18.55
C ARG A 74 -6.27 -6.79 18.91
N HIS A 75 -6.50 -7.80 18.09
CA HIS A 75 -6.01 -9.18 18.29
C HIS A 75 -5.43 -9.73 16.99
N LEU A 76 -6.30 -9.97 16.02
CA LEU A 76 -5.98 -10.59 14.74
C LEU A 76 -6.73 -9.87 13.63
N SER A 77 -6.11 -9.72 12.48
CA SER A 77 -6.75 -9.34 11.23
C SER A 77 -6.19 -10.22 10.12
N VAL A 78 -7.06 -10.81 9.32
CA VAL A 78 -6.70 -11.59 8.14
C VAL A 78 -7.41 -10.96 6.96
N GLU A 79 -6.68 -10.75 5.86
CA GLU A 79 -7.20 -10.14 4.64
C GLU A 79 -6.68 -10.92 3.43
N GLY A 80 -7.55 -11.13 2.45
CA GLY A 80 -7.20 -11.69 1.15
C GLY A 80 -7.92 -10.93 0.05
N SER A 81 -7.29 -10.76 -1.11
CA SER A 81 -7.93 -10.16 -2.27
C SER A 81 -7.47 -10.77 -3.58
N TYR A 82 -8.34 -10.69 -4.58
CA TYR A 82 -8.09 -11.11 -5.94
C TYR A 82 -8.54 -10.03 -6.91
N GLU A 83 -7.74 -9.80 -7.94
CA GLU A 83 -7.97 -8.80 -8.98
C GLU A 83 -7.57 -9.37 -10.34
N PRO A 84 -8.55 -9.70 -11.22
CA PRO A 84 -8.27 -9.79 -12.65
C PRO A 84 -7.65 -8.48 -13.11
N TYR A 85 -6.43 -8.55 -13.61
CA TYR A 85 -5.65 -7.38 -13.98
C TYR A 85 -5.55 -7.25 -15.50
N LEU A 86 -4.73 -6.33 -15.98
CA LEU A 86 -4.63 -6.02 -17.41
C LEU A 86 -4.06 -7.18 -18.22
N ALA A 87 -4.45 -7.26 -19.51
CA ALA A 87 -3.91 -8.23 -20.49
C ALA A 87 -4.00 -9.71 -20.03
N GLY A 88 -5.05 -10.08 -19.30
CA GLY A 88 -5.22 -11.47 -18.84
C GLY A 88 -4.39 -11.86 -17.62
N SER A 89 -3.64 -10.93 -17.04
CA SER A 89 -2.93 -11.16 -15.78
C SER A 89 -3.85 -11.09 -14.56
N ALA A 90 -3.37 -11.52 -13.40
CA ALA A 90 -4.12 -11.48 -12.16
C ALA A 90 -3.22 -11.17 -10.97
N ILE A 91 -3.75 -10.40 -10.01
CA ILE A 91 -3.08 -10.09 -8.75
C ILE A 91 -3.82 -10.75 -7.60
N SER A 92 -3.07 -11.50 -6.79
CA SER A 92 -3.54 -12.08 -5.54
C SER A 92 -2.78 -11.45 -4.39
N THR A 93 -3.48 -11.12 -3.30
CA THR A 93 -2.87 -10.56 -2.08
C THR A 93 -3.41 -11.29 -0.86
N ALA A 94 -2.54 -11.59 0.08
CA ALA A 94 -2.90 -12.10 1.41
C ALA A 94 -2.12 -11.34 2.48
N ALA A 95 -2.77 -11.05 3.59
CA ALA A 95 -2.16 -10.38 4.74
C ALA A 95 -2.74 -10.93 6.05
N ILE A 96 -1.89 -11.07 7.05
CA ILE A 96 -2.27 -11.41 8.41
C ILE A 96 -1.51 -10.49 9.37
N ALA A 97 -2.19 -9.98 10.37
CA ALA A 97 -1.56 -9.21 11.43
C ALA A 97 -2.07 -9.67 12.81
N LEU A 98 -1.12 -9.97 13.69
CA LEU A 98 -1.36 -10.48 15.04
C LEU A 98 -0.75 -9.55 16.06
N ARG A 99 -1.56 -9.10 17.03
CA ARG A 99 -1.10 -8.27 18.14
C ARG A 99 -0.80 -9.09 19.38
N VAL A 100 0.41 -8.91 19.89
CA VAL A 100 0.85 -9.47 21.16
C VAL A 100 1.38 -8.33 22.04
N SER A 101 0.59 -7.94 23.04
CA SER A 101 0.91 -6.84 23.95
C SER A 101 1.07 -5.50 23.20
N ARG A 102 2.26 -4.92 23.24
CA ARG A 102 2.61 -3.65 22.55
C ARG A 102 3.13 -3.83 21.14
N PHE A 103 3.36 -5.09 20.74
CA PHE A 103 3.88 -5.43 19.42
C PHE A 103 2.77 -5.97 18.53
N THR A 104 2.83 -5.62 17.26
CA THR A 104 2.00 -6.22 16.21
C THR A 104 2.90 -6.80 15.14
N TRP A 105 2.73 -8.08 14.88
CA TRP A 105 3.40 -8.79 13.79
C TRP A 105 2.51 -8.81 12.57
N GLY A 106 3.06 -8.53 11.40
CA GLY A 106 2.38 -8.60 10.12
C GLY A 106 3.12 -9.52 9.16
N PHE A 107 2.37 -10.34 8.43
CA PHE A 107 2.89 -11.16 7.33
C PHE A 107 2.00 -10.92 6.13
N GLY A 108 2.61 -10.71 4.97
CA GLY A 108 1.90 -10.45 3.72
C GLY A 108 2.57 -11.13 2.54
N ALA A 109 1.76 -11.50 1.57
CA ALA A 109 2.20 -12.01 0.30
C ALA A 109 1.36 -11.40 -0.82
N GLN A 110 2.01 -11.09 -1.94
CA GLN A 110 1.36 -10.66 -3.18
C GLN A 110 1.95 -11.47 -4.33
N ALA A 111 1.12 -11.80 -5.29
CA ALA A 111 1.54 -12.47 -6.52
C ALA A 111 0.85 -11.81 -7.71
N LEU A 112 1.62 -11.50 -8.74
CA LEU A 112 1.14 -11.10 -10.05
C LEU A 112 1.50 -12.21 -11.02
N ASP A 113 0.48 -12.85 -11.57
CA ASP A 113 0.56 -13.88 -12.59
C ASP A 113 0.23 -13.23 -13.94
N TYR A 114 1.15 -13.29 -14.87
CA TYR A 114 0.96 -12.74 -16.22
C TYR A 114 0.26 -13.72 -17.17
N GLY A 115 -0.05 -14.94 -16.71
CA GLY A 115 -0.61 -16.00 -17.53
C GLY A 115 0.44 -16.77 -18.32
N SER A 116 -0.02 -17.53 -19.29
CA SER A 116 0.85 -18.34 -20.17
C SER A 116 1.16 -17.58 -21.45
N GLU A 117 2.43 -17.33 -21.71
CA GLU A 117 2.90 -16.65 -22.91
C GLU A 117 3.62 -17.62 -23.85
N PRO A 118 3.37 -17.55 -25.19
CA PRO A 118 4.08 -18.37 -26.14
C PRO A 118 5.55 -17.97 -26.22
N GLU A 119 6.43 -18.95 -26.28
CA GLU A 119 7.85 -18.69 -26.54
C GLU A 119 8.07 -18.35 -28.00
N ILE A 120 8.61 -17.16 -28.25
CA ILE A 120 8.94 -16.65 -29.60
C ILE A 120 10.44 -16.42 -29.67
N VAL A 121 11.09 -17.07 -30.63
CA VAL A 121 12.53 -16.92 -30.92
C VAL A 121 12.74 -16.19 -32.24
N PRO A 122 13.92 -15.55 -32.46
CA PRO A 122 14.25 -14.97 -33.76
C PRO A 122 14.20 -16.01 -34.86
N ASP A 123 13.46 -15.76 -35.95
CA ASP A 123 13.38 -16.65 -37.10
C ASP A 123 14.67 -16.56 -37.94
N PRO A 124 15.47 -17.65 -38.07
CA PRO A 124 16.69 -17.65 -38.84
C PRO A 124 16.47 -17.38 -40.34
N ALA A 125 15.30 -17.78 -40.88
CA ALA A 125 14.98 -17.60 -42.30
C ALA A 125 14.83 -16.12 -42.69
N THR A 126 14.51 -15.27 -41.72
CA THR A 126 14.37 -13.82 -41.90
C THR A 126 15.56 -13.02 -41.37
N GLY A 127 16.65 -13.72 -40.98
CA GLY A 127 17.80 -13.10 -40.31
C GLY A 127 17.43 -12.48 -38.97
N GLY A 128 16.47 -13.06 -38.25
CA GLY A 128 16.00 -12.61 -36.94
C GLY A 128 15.05 -11.41 -36.95
N ARG A 129 14.60 -10.95 -38.15
CA ARG A 129 13.67 -9.79 -38.24
C ARG A 129 12.23 -10.10 -37.87
N ARG A 130 11.88 -11.37 -37.83
CA ARG A 130 10.55 -11.85 -37.39
C ARG A 130 10.72 -12.82 -36.23
N GLY A 131 9.71 -12.90 -35.37
CA GLY A 131 9.60 -13.93 -34.36
C GLY A 131 8.99 -15.20 -34.96
N MET A 132 9.48 -16.35 -34.51
CA MET A 132 8.94 -17.68 -34.84
C MET A 132 8.52 -18.35 -33.50
N PRO A 133 7.26 -18.78 -33.34
CA PRO A 133 6.84 -19.52 -32.17
C PRO A 133 7.51 -20.90 -32.15
N THR A 134 8.06 -21.28 -30.99
CA THR A 134 8.70 -22.59 -30.80
C THR A 134 7.68 -23.70 -30.53
N GLY A 135 6.45 -23.34 -30.20
CA GLY A 135 5.41 -24.26 -29.69
C GLY A 135 5.50 -24.50 -28.18
N ALA A 136 6.53 -23.98 -27.52
CA ALA A 136 6.62 -23.95 -26.08
C ALA A 136 5.92 -22.70 -25.49
N SER A 137 5.62 -22.72 -24.20
CA SER A 137 5.10 -21.58 -23.45
C SER A 137 5.83 -21.43 -22.13
N PHE A 138 5.84 -20.23 -21.57
CA PHE A 138 6.38 -19.93 -20.25
C PHE A 138 5.38 -19.12 -19.43
N HIS A 139 5.52 -19.15 -18.11
CA HIS A 139 4.67 -18.44 -17.17
C HIS A 139 5.47 -17.34 -16.44
N PRO A 140 5.40 -16.09 -16.89
CA PRO A 140 6.02 -15.00 -16.15
C PRO A 140 5.21 -14.70 -14.88
N TYR A 141 5.92 -14.38 -13.81
CA TYR A 141 5.28 -13.96 -12.54
C TYR A 141 6.14 -13.00 -11.75
N GLU A 142 5.51 -12.24 -10.90
CA GLU A 142 6.13 -11.48 -9.82
C GLU A 142 5.54 -11.91 -8.48
N ALA A 143 6.38 -12.13 -7.47
CA ALA A 143 5.98 -12.49 -6.12
C ALA A 143 6.65 -11.57 -5.10
N LEU A 144 5.90 -11.14 -4.09
CA LEU A 144 6.36 -10.29 -3.00
C LEU A 144 5.96 -10.94 -1.68
N ALA A 145 6.93 -11.22 -0.81
CA ALA A 145 6.71 -11.61 0.57
C ALA A 145 7.13 -10.48 1.50
N THR A 146 6.35 -10.22 2.56
CA THR A 146 6.62 -9.17 3.54
C THR A 146 6.45 -9.67 4.95
N THR A 147 7.32 -9.20 5.86
CA THR A 147 7.14 -9.36 7.29
C THR A 147 7.33 -8.02 7.98
N SER A 148 6.41 -7.68 8.86
CA SER A 148 6.37 -6.39 9.56
C SER A 148 6.39 -6.58 11.07
N LEU A 149 7.10 -5.70 11.76
CA LEU A 149 7.07 -5.58 13.22
C LEU A 149 6.76 -4.15 13.60
N VAL A 150 5.75 -3.99 14.43
CA VAL A 150 5.28 -2.68 14.89
C VAL A 150 5.28 -2.62 16.41
N TYR A 151 5.85 -1.56 16.95
CA TYR A 151 5.77 -1.22 18.37
C TYR A 151 4.85 -0.03 18.57
N ARG A 152 3.85 -0.17 19.45
CA ARG A 152 2.92 0.90 19.82
C ARG A 152 3.08 1.31 21.26
N ARG A 153 3.19 2.63 21.48
CA ARG A 153 3.17 3.25 22.82
C ARG A 153 2.20 4.43 22.84
N GLY A 154 1.09 4.26 23.55
CA GLY A 154 0.05 5.27 23.62
C GLY A 154 -0.54 5.59 22.25
N PHE A 155 -0.43 6.84 21.85
CA PHE A 155 -0.94 7.39 20.60
C PHE A 155 0.01 7.24 19.40
N ALA A 156 1.24 6.80 19.62
CA ALA A 156 2.26 6.66 18.58
C ALA A 156 2.62 5.20 18.32
N ALA A 157 2.92 4.88 17.07
CA ALA A 157 3.39 3.58 16.62
C ALA A 157 4.53 3.73 15.62
N LEU A 158 5.56 2.91 15.77
CA LEU A 158 6.69 2.79 14.85
C LEU A 158 6.71 1.37 14.28
N GLY A 159 6.86 1.25 12.98
CA GLY A 159 6.89 -0.04 12.29
C GLY A 159 8.06 -0.16 11.32
N VAL A 160 8.53 -1.38 11.15
CA VAL A 160 9.52 -1.77 10.15
C VAL A 160 9.00 -2.98 9.37
N THR A 161 9.36 -3.07 8.10
CA THR A 161 9.03 -4.22 7.24
C THR A 161 10.28 -4.69 6.52
N ALA A 162 10.48 -5.99 6.44
CA ALA A 162 11.38 -6.63 5.49
C ALA A 162 10.54 -7.19 4.33
N LYS A 163 11.05 -7.01 3.10
CA LYS A 163 10.41 -7.44 1.86
C LYS A 163 11.37 -8.28 1.04
N TYR A 164 10.85 -9.33 0.42
CA TYR A 164 11.53 -10.10 -0.61
C TYR A 164 10.67 -10.08 -1.88
N ASN A 165 11.20 -9.52 -2.96
CA ASN A 165 10.57 -9.50 -4.27
C ASN A 165 11.30 -10.47 -5.19
N ARG A 166 10.56 -11.24 -5.96
CA ARG A 166 11.09 -12.15 -6.98
C ARG A 166 10.28 -12.02 -8.26
N GLN A 167 10.98 -11.87 -9.38
CA GLN A 167 10.41 -11.84 -10.72
C GLN A 167 11.01 -12.96 -11.55
N GLN A 168 10.18 -13.64 -12.34
CA GLN A 168 10.63 -14.66 -13.27
C GLN A 168 9.99 -14.44 -14.63
N ILE A 169 10.82 -14.35 -15.66
CA ILE A 169 10.41 -14.22 -17.07
C ILE A 169 11.20 -15.27 -17.86
N GLY A 170 10.52 -16.34 -18.26
CA GLY A 170 11.17 -17.50 -18.87
C GLY A 170 12.22 -18.13 -17.93
N SER A 171 13.47 -18.20 -18.39
CA SER A 171 14.59 -18.70 -17.59
C SER A 171 15.27 -17.63 -16.72
N GLN A 172 14.94 -16.36 -16.92
CA GLN A 172 15.56 -15.26 -16.16
C GLN A 172 14.82 -15.04 -14.84
N VAL A 173 15.58 -14.98 -13.76
CA VAL A 173 15.11 -14.71 -12.40
C VAL A 173 15.84 -13.48 -11.89
N SER A 174 15.08 -12.54 -11.35
CA SER A 174 15.57 -11.37 -10.64
C SER A 174 14.93 -11.31 -9.26
N ASP A 175 15.72 -11.07 -8.24
CA ASP A 175 15.21 -10.93 -6.88
C ASP A 175 15.85 -9.76 -6.14
N ALA A 176 15.13 -9.24 -5.15
CA ALA A 176 15.59 -8.12 -4.35
C ALA A 176 15.08 -8.19 -2.92
N TRP A 177 15.93 -7.79 -1.98
CA TRP A 177 15.54 -7.49 -0.61
C TRP A 177 15.38 -5.99 -0.42
N ALA A 178 14.32 -5.59 0.24
CA ALA A 178 14.05 -4.21 0.58
C ALA A 178 13.44 -4.09 1.97
N GLY A 179 13.43 -2.88 2.50
CA GLY A 179 12.80 -2.58 3.79
C GLY A 179 11.91 -1.36 3.73
N ASP A 180 10.93 -1.32 4.63
CA ASP A 180 10.12 -0.12 4.87
C ASP A 180 10.25 0.31 6.32
N VAL A 181 10.11 1.62 6.54
CA VAL A 181 9.96 2.22 7.86
C VAL A 181 8.72 3.08 7.87
N GLY A 182 7.94 3.02 8.95
CA GLY A 182 6.71 3.78 9.06
C GLY A 182 6.43 4.26 10.47
N LEU A 183 5.79 5.41 10.55
CA LEU A 183 5.31 6.05 11.77
C LEU A 183 3.81 6.34 11.62
N ALA A 184 3.04 6.13 12.69
CA ALA A 184 1.66 6.59 12.79
C ALA A 184 1.43 7.23 14.16
N VAL A 185 0.69 8.33 14.18
CA VAL A 185 0.33 9.09 15.38
C VAL A 185 -1.17 9.35 15.35
N ALA A 186 -1.91 8.89 16.37
CA ALA A 186 -3.33 9.17 16.55
C ALA A 186 -3.50 10.37 17.47
N VAL A 187 -4.38 11.29 17.09
CA VAL A 187 -4.68 12.50 17.86
C VAL A 187 -6.18 12.57 18.10
N PHE A 188 -6.60 12.63 19.37
CA PHE A 188 -8.00 12.75 19.83
C PHE A 188 -8.95 11.69 19.24
N ASP A 189 -8.47 10.49 18.90
CA ASP A 189 -9.22 9.36 18.31
C ASP A 189 -9.94 9.65 16.98
N ILE A 190 -9.94 10.88 16.50
CA ILE A 190 -10.58 11.32 15.27
C ILE A 190 -9.59 11.61 14.13
N MET A 191 -8.31 11.73 14.46
CA MET A 191 -7.29 12.13 13.50
C MET A 191 -6.06 11.22 13.60
N ALA A 192 -5.53 10.81 12.47
CA ALA A 192 -4.28 10.06 12.39
C ALA A 192 -3.34 10.71 11.38
N PHE A 193 -2.08 10.86 11.77
CA PHE A 193 -0.98 11.19 10.88
C PHE A 193 -0.15 9.95 10.61
N GLY A 194 0.31 9.80 9.39
CA GLY A 194 1.19 8.69 9.00
C GLY A 194 2.29 9.15 8.06
N VAL A 195 3.48 8.60 8.28
CA VAL A 195 4.63 8.77 7.39
C VAL A 195 5.26 7.41 7.15
N SER A 196 5.63 7.12 5.90
CA SER A 196 6.39 5.92 5.58
C SER A 196 7.41 6.17 4.48
N VAL A 197 8.51 5.44 4.55
CA VAL A 197 9.50 5.31 3.48
C VAL A 197 9.56 3.85 3.09
N GLN A 198 9.30 3.58 1.81
CA GLN A 198 9.14 2.23 1.29
C GLN A 198 10.25 1.86 0.31
N ASN A 199 10.52 0.56 0.23
CA ASN A 199 11.45 -0.06 -0.71
C ASN A 199 12.87 0.52 -0.58
N LEU A 200 13.36 0.64 0.66
CA LEU A 200 14.74 0.96 0.98
C LEU A 200 15.63 -0.23 0.61
N GLY A 201 16.62 -0.03 -0.23
CA GLY A 201 17.37 -1.11 -0.90
C GLY A 201 16.70 -1.49 -2.22
N GLY A 202 16.64 -2.78 -2.54
CA GLY A 202 15.85 -3.32 -3.63
C GLY A 202 16.47 -3.16 -5.01
N ASP A 203 17.71 -3.63 -5.18
CA ASP A 203 18.35 -3.82 -6.48
C ASP A 203 17.99 -5.22 -7.01
N LEU A 204 17.35 -5.26 -8.18
CA LEU A 204 16.96 -6.49 -8.87
C LEU A 204 18.09 -7.15 -9.68
N GLY A 205 19.31 -6.61 -9.60
CA GLY A 205 20.51 -7.20 -10.22
C GLY A 205 20.67 -6.96 -11.71
N ASN A 206 19.68 -6.37 -12.39
CA ASN A 206 19.68 -6.07 -13.82
C ASN A 206 19.69 -4.57 -14.14
N GLY A 207 20.07 -3.73 -13.17
CA GLY A 207 20.01 -2.27 -13.26
C GLY A 207 18.63 -1.69 -12.95
N ALA A 208 17.64 -2.53 -12.68
CA ALA A 208 16.33 -2.09 -12.20
C ALA A 208 16.30 -2.05 -10.67
N LEU A 209 15.62 -1.07 -10.13
CA LEU A 209 15.46 -0.89 -8.69
C LEU A 209 13.98 -0.96 -8.31
N LEU A 210 13.69 -1.42 -7.11
CA LEU A 210 12.33 -1.31 -6.58
C LEU A 210 11.95 0.18 -6.41
N PRO A 211 10.69 0.56 -6.74
CA PRO A 211 10.23 1.95 -6.71
C PRO A 211 10.22 2.47 -5.28
N ARG A 212 11.27 3.25 -4.92
CA ARG A 212 11.34 3.91 -3.62
C ARG A 212 10.27 4.99 -3.54
N ARG A 213 9.46 4.91 -2.49
CA ARG A 213 8.36 5.84 -2.26
C ARG A 213 8.37 6.37 -0.83
N THR A 214 8.27 7.69 -0.69
CA THR A 214 7.99 8.35 0.59
C THR A 214 6.54 8.78 0.59
N ARG A 215 5.83 8.54 1.69
CA ARG A 215 4.43 8.91 1.87
C ARG A 215 4.26 9.68 3.15
N ALA A 216 3.42 10.71 3.14
CA ALA A 216 2.98 11.42 4.34
C ALA A 216 1.50 11.75 4.20
N GLY A 217 0.71 11.42 5.20
CA GLY A 217 -0.74 11.56 5.11
C GLY A 217 -1.40 11.91 6.43
N LEU A 218 -2.61 12.40 6.29
CA LEU A 218 -3.56 12.71 7.36
C LEU A 218 -4.87 11.99 7.06
N THR A 219 -5.45 11.38 8.06
CA THR A 219 -6.79 10.80 8.01
C THR A 219 -7.64 11.41 9.12
N LEU A 220 -8.84 11.88 8.77
CA LEU A 220 -9.88 12.28 9.69
C LEU A 220 -10.96 11.21 9.67
N ASN A 221 -11.40 10.77 10.85
CA ASN A 221 -12.41 9.73 11.02
C ASN A 221 -13.48 10.23 11.99
N TYR A 222 -14.62 10.55 11.45
CA TYR A 222 -15.80 10.94 12.24
C TYR A 222 -16.75 9.75 12.35
N THR A 223 -17.25 9.50 13.53
CA THR A 223 -18.34 8.55 13.79
C THR A 223 -19.39 9.28 14.62
N ASP A 224 -20.65 9.18 14.22
CA ASP A 224 -21.75 9.80 14.96
C ASP A 224 -21.88 9.16 16.36
N PRO A 225 -22.49 9.87 17.34
CA PRO A 225 -22.63 9.37 18.71
C PRO A 225 -23.41 8.05 18.81
N GLN A 226 -24.31 7.78 17.87
CA GLN A 226 -25.11 6.56 17.79
C GLN A 226 -24.36 5.39 17.14
N GLY A 227 -23.22 5.66 16.48
CA GLY A 227 -22.45 4.66 15.76
C GLY A 227 -23.11 4.19 14.45
N THR A 228 -24.13 4.92 13.99
CA THR A 228 -24.89 4.58 12.78
C THR A 228 -24.18 5.06 11.52
N PHE A 229 -23.55 6.23 11.58
CA PHE A 229 -22.86 6.84 10.45
C PHE A 229 -21.37 7.05 10.75
N ARG A 230 -20.56 6.78 9.73
CA ARG A 230 -19.12 7.04 9.77
C ARG A 230 -18.70 7.76 8.50
N LEU A 231 -17.86 8.78 8.64
CA LEU A 231 -17.20 9.45 7.55
C LEU A 231 -15.69 9.48 7.81
N LEU A 232 -14.92 8.98 6.84
CA LEU A 232 -13.48 9.06 6.86
C LEU A 232 -13.02 9.83 5.62
N THR A 233 -12.12 10.77 5.81
CA THR A 233 -11.39 11.41 4.71
C THR A 233 -9.90 11.27 4.94
N THR A 234 -9.14 11.07 3.87
CA THR A 234 -7.68 10.98 3.90
C THR A 234 -7.08 11.86 2.83
N LEU A 235 -5.99 12.53 3.18
CA LEU A 235 -5.17 13.35 2.29
C LEU A 235 -3.73 12.88 2.44
N GLU A 236 -3.07 12.58 1.33
CA GLU A 236 -1.72 12.02 1.33
C GLU A 236 -0.87 12.60 0.20
N GLY A 237 0.36 13.00 0.53
CA GLY A 237 1.42 13.27 -0.42
C GLY A 237 2.30 12.03 -0.59
N GLN A 238 2.61 11.69 -1.83
CA GLN A 238 3.54 10.62 -2.19
C GLN A 238 4.66 11.18 -3.05
N TRP A 239 5.89 10.78 -2.78
CA TRP A 239 7.08 11.18 -3.54
C TRP A 239 7.83 9.93 -3.98
N THR A 240 8.01 9.80 -5.28
CA THR A 240 8.79 8.73 -5.92
C THR A 240 10.27 9.15 -6.04
N ARG A 241 11.14 8.25 -6.48
CA ARG A 241 12.58 8.52 -6.63
C ARG A 241 12.87 9.65 -7.61
N ASP A 242 12.06 9.80 -8.65
CA ASP A 242 12.14 10.87 -9.65
C ASP A 242 11.61 12.24 -9.13
N HIS A 243 11.35 12.34 -7.82
CA HIS A 243 10.87 13.53 -7.10
C HIS A 243 9.51 14.06 -7.57
N ARG A 244 8.75 13.28 -8.31
CA ARG A 244 7.39 13.66 -8.67
C ARG A 244 6.48 13.51 -7.46
N ALA A 245 5.86 14.61 -7.08
CA ALA A 245 4.84 14.62 -6.04
C ALA A 245 3.50 14.15 -6.62
N VAL A 246 2.84 13.24 -5.90
CA VAL A 246 1.48 12.80 -6.16
C VAL A 246 0.63 13.15 -4.95
N LEU A 247 -0.46 13.88 -5.17
CA LEU A 247 -1.46 14.12 -4.15
C LEU A 247 -2.56 13.08 -4.30
N VAL A 248 -2.89 12.43 -3.21
CA VAL A 248 -3.97 11.43 -3.13
C VAL A 248 -4.99 11.89 -2.11
N GLN A 249 -6.26 11.83 -2.49
CA GLN A 249 -7.40 12.10 -1.62
C GLN A 249 -8.37 10.93 -1.66
N GLY A 250 -8.83 10.49 -0.50
CA GLY A 250 -9.83 9.44 -0.38
C GLY A 250 -10.95 9.86 0.57
N VAL A 251 -12.16 9.41 0.28
CA VAL A 251 -13.34 9.57 1.13
C VAL A 251 -14.02 8.20 1.29
N GLU A 252 -14.35 7.84 2.52
CA GLU A 252 -15.09 6.63 2.87
C GLU A 252 -16.30 7.02 3.72
N GLY A 253 -17.49 6.74 3.23
CA GLY A 253 -18.75 6.89 3.96
C GLY A 253 -19.32 5.54 4.32
N GLY A 254 -19.80 5.38 5.56
CA GLY A 254 -20.37 4.12 6.03
C GLY A 254 -21.64 4.34 6.84
N VAL A 255 -22.59 3.43 6.71
CA VAL A 255 -23.80 3.38 7.54
C VAL A 255 -23.98 1.96 8.07
N VAL A 256 -24.49 1.87 9.31
CA VAL A 256 -24.83 0.59 9.94
C VAL A 256 -26.34 0.53 10.14
N THR A 257 -26.96 -0.52 9.61
CA THR A 257 -28.39 -0.76 9.74
C THR A 257 -28.64 -2.26 9.93
N GLY A 258 -29.46 -2.63 10.93
CA GLY A 258 -29.79 -4.04 11.18
C GLY A 258 -28.58 -4.94 11.44
N GLY A 259 -27.47 -4.43 11.97
CA GLY A 259 -26.23 -5.19 12.18
C GLY A 259 -25.36 -5.36 10.94
N VAL A 260 -25.76 -4.79 9.80
CA VAL A 260 -25.00 -4.77 8.54
C VAL A 260 -24.40 -3.38 8.34
N GLY A 261 -23.10 -3.30 8.13
CA GLY A 261 -22.41 -2.08 7.71
C GLY A 261 -22.32 -2.02 6.19
N LEU A 262 -22.72 -0.91 5.59
CA LEU A 262 -22.51 -0.61 4.17
C LEU A 262 -21.51 0.53 4.04
N VAL A 263 -20.54 0.39 3.15
CA VAL A 263 -19.46 1.35 2.96
C VAL A 263 -19.36 1.72 1.49
N ALA A 264 -19.25 3.03 1.20
CA ALA A 264 -18.91 3.54 -0.13
C ALA A 264 -17.58 4.29 -0.07
N ARG A 265 -16.78 4.20 -1.13
CA ARG A 265 -15.44 4.80 -1.21
C ARG A 265 -15.24 5.51 -2.55
N LEU A 266 -14.55 6.63 -2.47
CA LEU A 266 -14.11 7.41 -3.63
C LEU A 266 -12.65 7.81 -3.40
N GLY A 267 -11.81 7.60 -4.40
CA GLY A 267 -10.41 7.99 -4.38
C GLY A 267 -10.05 8.87 -5.58
N TYR A 268 -9.11 9.77 -5.37
CA TYR A 268 -8.51 10.59 -6.42
C TYR A 268 -7.01 10.66 -6.24
N ALA A 269 -6.26 10.45 -7.32
CA ALA A 269 -4.82 10.66 -7.36
C ALA A 269 -4.46 11.59 -8.52
N THR A 270 -3.66 12.61 -8.26
CA THR A 270 -3.22 13.55 -9.32
C THR A 270 -2.42 12.85 -10.41
N ARG A 271 -1.74 11.75 -10.05
CA ARG A 271 -1.07 10.82 -10.96
C ARG A 271 -1.25 9.41 -10.42
N PRO A 272 -1.92 8.53 -11.15
CA PRO A 272 -2.03 7.13 -10.74
C PRO A 272 -0.67 6.42 -10.82
N ALA A 273 -0.54 5.29 -10.13
CA ALA A 273 0.69 4.49 -10.09
C ALA A 273 1.08 3.96 -11.48
N ILE A 274 0.09 3.67 -12.32
CA ILE A 274 0.25 3.30 -13.73
C ILE A 274 -0.22 4.49 -14.58
N THR A 275 0.57 4.89 -15.54
CA THR A 275 0.39 6.14 -16.32
C THR A 275 -0.99 6.26 -16.98
N ASP A 276 -1.54 5.14 -17.45
CA ASP A 276 -2.80 5.09 -18.20
C ASP A 276 -4.02 4.77 -17.33
N ALA A 277 -3.84 4.65 -16.01
CA ALA A 277 -4.95 4.45 -15.10
C ALA A 277 -5.74 5.74 -14.87
N SER A 278 -7.05 5.62 -14.69
CA SER A 278 -7.91 6.73 -14.28
C SER A 278 -7.42 7.34 -12.96
N ARG A 279 -7.53 8.66 -12.85
CA ARG A 279 -7.23 9.38 -11.59
C ARG A 279 -8.26 9.12 -10.50
N VAL A 280 -9.43 8.64 -10.88
CA VAL A 280 -10.55 8.38 -9.98
C VAL A 280 -10.70 6.88 -9.79
N THR A 281 -10.86 6.46 -8.55
CA THR A 281 -11.17 5.09 -8.15
C THR A 281 -12.46 5.06 -7.35
N PHE A 282 -13.19 3.96 -7.45
CA PHE A 282 -14.42 3.74 -6.71
C PHE A 282 -14.30 2.45 -5.92
N GLY A 283 -15.12 2.34 -4.90
CA GLY A 283 -15.21 1.10 -4.16
C GLY A 283 -16.36 1.09 -3.17
N GLY A 284 -16.49 -0.03 -2.51
CA GLY A 284 -17.48 -0.22 -1.47
C GLY A 284 -17.14 -1.40 -0.60
N GLY A 285 -18.01 -1.67 0.36
CA GLY A 285 -17.86 -2.82 1.23
C GLY A 285 -19.12 -3.12 2.01
N ILE A 286 -19.25 -4.38 2.39
CA ILE A 286 -20.28 -4.88 3.29
C ILE A 286 -19.58 -5.44 4.51
N VAL A 287 -19.99 -5.02 5.69
CA VAL A 287 -19.45 -5.46 6.97
C VAL A 287 -20.51 -6.23 7.73
N LEU A 288 -20.24 -7.50 7.99
CA LEU A 288 -21.11 -8.43 8.72
C LEU A 288 -20.38 -8.86 9.99
N SER A 289 -20.58 -8.14 11.10
CA SER A 289 -19.90 -8.40 12.36
C SER A 289 -18.39 -8.40 12.23
N ARG A 290 -17.75 -9.57 12.14
CA ARG A 290 -16.29 -9.77 12.06
C ARG A 290 -15.77 -9.97 10.64
N LEU A 291 -16.66 -10.16 9.68
CA LEU A 291 -16.34 -10.36 8.27
C LEU A 291 -16.68 -9.10 7.48
N ALA A 292 -15.77 -8.66 6.64
CA ALA A 292 -16.02 -7.61 5.66
C ALA A 292 -15.66 -8.09 4.26
N MET A 293 -16.50 -7.76 3.30
CA MET A 293 -16.21 -7.91 1.87
C MET A 293 -16.01 -6.52 1.29
N ASP A 294 -14.88 -6.29 0.67
CA ASP A 294 -14.47 -5.03 0.09
C ASP A 294 -14.34 -5.16 -1.43
N TYR A 295 -14.65 -4.08 -2.15
CA TYR A 295 -14.54 -3.98 -3.59
C TYR A 295 -13.83 -2.69 -3.98
N ALA A 296 -13.00 -2.75 -5.03
CA ALA A 296 -12.39 -1.58 -5.66
C ALA A 296 -12.45 -1.69 -7.19
N PHE A 297 -12.63 -0.54 -7.84
CA PHE A 297 -12.71 -0.39 -9.28
C PHE A 297 -11.75 0.71 -9.75
N GLN A 298 -11.00 0.43 -10.82
CA GLN A 298 -10.17 1.41 -11.51
C GLN A 298 -10.24 1.19 -13.02
N ALA A 299 -10.53 2.26 -13.78
CA ALA A 299 -10.51 2.24 -15.23
C ALA A 299 -9.11 2.54 -15.78
N TYR A 300 -8.83 2.06 -17.00
CA TYR A 300 -7.57 2.27 -17.74
C TYR A 300 -7.88 2.73 -19.16
N ASP A 301 -7.43 3.92 -19.52
CA ASP A 301 -7.82 4.58 -20.76
C ASP A 301 -7.11 3.96 -21.99
N ALA A 302 -5.81 3.70 -21.92
CA ALA A 302 -5.04 3.23 -23.06
C ALA A 302 -5.30 1.78 -23.46
N VAL A 303 -5.66 0.93 -22.49
CA VAL A 303 -5.91 -0.50 -22.73
C VAL A 303 -7.40 -0.78 -22.92
N GLY A 304 -8.24 0.26 -22.78
CA GLY A 304 -9.70 0.16 -22.95
C GLY A 304 -10.37 -0.80 -21.96
N GLY A 305 -9.84 -0.94 -20.75
CA GLY A 305 -10.29 -1.90 -19.75
C GLY A 305 -10.48 -1.29 -18.37
N ALA A 306 -10.90 -2.13 -17.45
CA ALA A 306 -11.02 -1.79 -16.04
C ALA A 306 -10.59 -2.99 -15.18
N THR A 307 -10.12 -2.70 -13.97
CA THR A 307 -9.83 -3.73 -12.98
C THR A 307 -10.89 -3.72 -11.88
N HIS A 308 -11.17 -4.92 -11.39
CA HIS A 308 -12.15 -5.21 -10.36
C HIS A 308 -11.47 -6.02 -9.26
N ARG A 309 -11.17 -5.39 -8.13
CA ARG A 309 -10.57 -6.07 -6.99
C ARG A 309 -11.65 -6.42 -5.98
N VAL A 310 -11.71 -7.69 -5.59
CA VAL A 310 -12.55 -8.17 -4.50
C VAL A 310 -11.66 -8.61 -3.35
N GLY A 311 -11.99 -8.18 -2.14
CA GLY A 311 -11.27 -8.52 -0.93
C GLY A 311 -12.20 -9.05 0.15
N LEU A 312 -11.67 -9.95 0.96
CA LEU A 312 -12.30 -10.45 2.18
C LEU A 312 -11.40 -10.11 3.36
N ARG A 313 -12.00 -9.62 4.44
CA ARG A 313 -11.29 -9.30 5.67
C ARG A 313 -12.04 -9.89 6.85
N TRP A 314 -11.29 -10.55 7.72
CA TRP A 314 -11.80 -11.12 8.97
C TRP A 314 -11.04 -10.57 10.17
N THR A 315 -11.79 -10.04 11.14
CA THR A 315 -11.27 -9.46 12.39
C THR A 315 -12.09 -10.03 13.56
N PRO A 316 -11.60 -11.13 14.20
CA PRO A 316 -12.30 -11.80 15.29
C PRO A 316 -12.38 -10.98 16.59
#